data_e3a91c1dc187d391c77975b5bf5bf071
#
_entry.id   e3a91c1dc187d391c77975b5bf5bf071
#
_cell.length_a   1.000
_cell.length_b   1.000
_cell.length_c   1.000
_cell.angle_alpha   90.00
_cell.angle_beta   90.00
_cell.angle_gamma   90.00
#
_symmetry.space_group_name_H-M   'P 1'
#
loop_
_entity.id
_entity.type
_entity.pdbx_description
1 polymer ?
#
loop_
_entity_poly.entity_id
_entity_poly.type
_entity_poly.pdbx_seq_one_letter_code
_entity_poly.pdbx_strand_id
1 'polypeptide(L)'
;EWGLSEEEVGDPHKSYPCEVWMIDNIVVRAVLNYDPLGRKPYYLTSFEKVPGRIDGNGVADLCMDAQNMCNAAARALANNMGISSGPQVGVNISRLPTGEDITQMYPWKIWQFKQSDYQDSTPPMSFFQPNSNAAELMGVFDRFMAISDEVSGIPRYMTGQHVPGAGRTSSGLSMLMSNAGKSIKQVISNIDHDVMRPMLERQYQRNLRYSDDPDLIGDVQIVATGAMSLVVKEAESVRKTEFLRLVLESPV
;
A
#
# COMPACT_ATOMS: atom_id res chain seq x y z
N GLU A 1 -22.45 5.86 -39.25
CA GLU A 1 -21.72 7.13 -39.24
C GLU A 1 -20.96 7.22 -37.94
N TRP A 2 -19.66 6.95 -37.98
CA TRP A 2 -18.83 6.83 -36.77
C TRP A 2 -18.01 8.09 -36.47
N GLY A 3 -18.34 9.21 -37.14
CA GLY A 3 -17.67 10.48 -36.93
C GLY A 3 -16.44 10.72 -37.83
N LEU A 4 -16.17 9.81 -38.80
CA LEU A 4 -15.17 10.00 -39.85
C LEU A 4 -15.90 10.39 -41.15
N SER A 5 -15.47 11.47 -41.79
CA SER A 5 -15.96 11.85 -43.12
C SER A 5 -15.10 11.19 -44.21
N GLU A 6 -15.66 10.99 -45.41
CA GLU A 6 -14.91 10.47 -46.55
C GLU A 6 -13.73 11.37 -46.94
N GLU A 7 -13.86 12.68 -46.70
CA GLU A 7 -12.81 13.66 -46.96
C GLU A 7 -11.62 13.52 -45.99
N GLU A 8 -11.87 13.07 -44.73
CA GLU A 8 -10.83 12.83 -43.75
C GLU A 8 -10.07 11.53 -43.95
N VAL A 9 -10.71 10.52 -44.55
CA VAL A 9 -10.13 9.18 -44.74
C VAL A 9 -9.25 9.11 -45.98
N GLY A 10 -9.47 9.94 -47.00
CA GLY A 10 -8.67 9.97 -48.22
C GLY A 10 -8.64 8.65 -48.98
N ASP A 11 -7.56 7.88 -48.86
CA ASP A 11 -7.40 6.59 -49.55
C ASP A 11 -7.95 5.44 -48.70
N PRO A 12 -9.01 4.73 -49.15
CA PRO A 12 -9.63 3.65 -48.40
C PRO A 12 -8.75 2.40 -48.25
N HIS A 13 -7.66 2.28 -49.02
CA HIS A 13 -6.73 1.15 -48.95
C HIS A 13 -5.55 1.40 -48.00
N LYS A 14 -5.46 2.58 -47.44
CA LYS A 14 -4.40 2.95 -46.49
C LYS A 14 -4.84 2.74 -45.06
N SER A 15 -3.93 2.25 -44.20
CA SER A 15 -4.18 2.15 -42.77
C SER A 15 -3.98 3.50 -42.10
N TYR A 16 -4.94 3.93 -41.31
CA TYR A 16 -4.90 5.18 -40.55
C TYR A 16 -4.89 4.89 -39.06
N PRO A 17 -4.10 5.62 -38.27
CA PRO A 17 -4.19 5.56 -36.83
C PRO A 17 -5.51 6.18 -36.37
N CYS A 18 -6.38 5.40 -35.77
CA CYS A 18 -7.71 5.81 -35.33
C CYS A 18 -7.88 5.53 -33.84
N GLU A 19 -8.66 6.38 -33.17
CA GLU A 19 -9.23 6.13 -31.84
C GLU A 19 -10.66 5.60 -32.04
N VAL A 20 -10.91 4.39 -31.55
CA VAL A 20 -12.20 3.72 -31.73
C VAL A 20 -12.80 3.43 -30.33
N TRP A 21 -14.01 3.91 -30.11
CA TRP A 21 -14.78 3.61 -28.91
C TRP A 21 -15.75 2.48 -29.22
N MET A 22 -15.64 1.40 -28.48
CA MET A 22 -16.45 0.20 -28.67
C MET A 22 -17.21 -0.15 -27.37
N ILE A 23 -18.44 -0.56 -27.53
CA ILE A 23 -19.22 -1.21 -26.47
C ILE A 23 -19.52 -2.61 -26.96
N ASP A 24 -18.96 -3.61 -26.31
CA ASP A 24 -18.96 -4.98 -26.79
C ASP A 24 -18.40 -5.07 -28.22
N ASN A 25 -19.18 -5.50 -29.21
CA ASN A 25 -18.79 -5.59 -30.61
C ASN A 25 -19.31 -4.42 -31.48
N ILE A 26 -19.87 -3.38 -30.85
CA ILE A 26 -20.45 -2.23 -31.56
C ILE A 26 -19.50 -1.03 -31.46
N VAL A 27 -19.08 -0.51 -32.60
CA VAL A 27 -18.32 0.73 -32.65
C VAL A 27 -19.28 1.91 -32.45
N VAL A 28 -19.05 2.67 -31.38
CA VAL A 28 -19.87 3.85 -31.04
C VAL A 28 -19.29 5.12 -31.65
N ARG A 29 -17.97 5.19 -31.74
CA ARG A 29 -17.28 6.36 -32.30
C ARG A 29 -15.94 5.92 -32.88
N ALA A 30 -15.55 6.50 -34.01
CA ALA A 30 -14.22 6.40 -34.59
C ALA A 30 -13.76 7.79 -35.01
N VAL A 31 -12.54 8.19 -34.61
CA VAL A 31 -11.91 9.47 -34.98
C VAL A 31 -10.48 9.21 -35.38
N LEU A 32 -9.93 10.02 -36.26
CA LEU A 32 -8.51 9.96 -36.61
C LEU A 32 -7.66 10.41 -35.42
N ASN A 33 -6.54 9.73 -35.23
CA ASN A 33 -5.57 10.18 -34.26
C ASN A 33 -4.74 11.32 -34.86
N TYR A 34 -4.93 12.53 -34.35
CA TYR A 34 -4.25 13.73 -34.82
C TYR A 34 -2.82 13.88 -34.30
N ASP A 35 -2.31 12.93 -33.50
CA ASP A 35 -0.90 12.96 -33.06
C ASP A 35 0.04 12.75 -34.27
N PRO A 36 0.94 13.70 -34.58
CA PRO A 36 1.87 13.59 -35.70
C PRO A 36 2.74 12.33 -35.69
N LEU A 37 3.00 11.77 -34.50
CA LEU A 37 3.77 10.54 -34.30
C LEU A 37 2.88 9.28 -34.13
N GLY A 38 1.58 9.39 -34.31
CA GLY A 38 0.65 8.28 -34.18
C GLY A 38 0.59 7.65 -32.78
N ARG A 39 1.07 8.34 -31.75
CA ARG A 39 1.14 7.81 -30.37
C ARG A 39 -0.25 7.75 -29.75
N LYS A 40 -0.44 6.79 -28.85
CA LYS A 40 -1.67 6.67 -28.07
C LYS A 40 -1.77 7.81 -27.04
N PRO A 41 -2.99 8.32 -26.72
CA PRO A 41 -3.18 9.41 -25.75
C PRO A 41 -3.14 8.92 -24.29
N TYR A 42 -2.65 7.72 -24.02
CA TYR A 42 -2.61 7.09 -22.72
C TYR A 42 -1.16 6.84 -22.31
N TYR A 43 -0.87 7.15 -21.06
CA TYR A 43 0.43 6.94 -20.45
C TYR A 43 0.22 6.01 -19.25
N LEU A 44 0.98 4.93 -19.21
CA LEU A 44 0.85 3.92 -18.19
C LEU A 44 2.18 3.76 -17.47
N THR A 45 2.12 3.72 -16.16
CA THR A 45 3.26 3.37 -15.31
C THR A 45 2.78 2.51 -14.16
N SER A 46 3.70 1.85 -13.49
CA SER A 46 3.40 1.00 -12.34
C SER A 46 4.39 1.29 -11.22
N PHE A 47 4.01 0.96 -10.00
CA PHE A 47 4.89 1.07 -8.84
C PHE A 47 6.12 0.16 -9.02
N GLU A 48 5.89 -1.10 -9.36
CA GLU A 48 6.92 -2.05 -9.73
C GLU A 48 6.67 -2.59 -11.13
N LYS A 49 7.65 -2.41 -12.03
CA LYS A 49 7.56 -2.91 -13.40
C LYS A 49 7.82 -4.40 -13.47
N VAL A 50 6.90 -5.13 -14.08
CA VAL A 50 7.05 -6.57 -14.34
C VAL A 50 7.34 -6.77 -15.83
N PRO A 51 8.47 -7.40 -16.20
CA PRO A 51 8.79 -7.68 -17.59
C PRO A 51 7.67 -8.47 -18.27
N GLY A 52 7.25 -8.00 -19.45
CA GLY A 52 6.19 -8.64 -20.24
C GLY A 52 4.75 -8.29 -19.84
N ARG A 53 4.56 -7.45 -18.82
CA ARG A 53 3.23 -6.93 -18.42
C ARG A 53 3.19 -5.42 -18.56
N ILE A 54 2.02 -4.91 -18.93
CA ILE A 54 1.79 -3.46 -19.10
C ILE A 54 1.43 -2.81 -17.75
N ASP A 55 0.70 -3.54 -16.91
CA ASP A 55 0.11 -3.06 -15.66
C ASP A 55 1.07 -3.11 -14.46
N GLY A 56 2.08 -3.98 -14.47
CA GLY A 56 3.02 -4.15 -13.36
C GLY A 56 2.34 -4.52 -12.03
N ASN A 57 3.03 -4.35 -10.92
CA ASN A 57 2.50 -4.56 -9.57
C ASN A 57 2.27 -3.23 -8.86
N GLY A 58 1.14 -3.12 -8.17
CA GLY A 58 0.85 -2.02 -7.25
C GLY A 58 1.31 -2.31 -5.82
N VAL A 59 1.39 -1.29 -4.98
CA VAL A 59 1.71 -1.46 -3.54
C VAL A 59 0.69 -2.39 -2.86
N ALA A 60 -0.58 -2.29 -3.23
CA ALA A 60 -1.64 -3.14 -2.69
C ALA A 60 -1.41 -4.63 -3.01
N ASP A 61 -0.98 -4.92 -4.24
CA ASP A 61 -0.68 -6.30 -4.65
C ASP A 61 0.50 -6.88 -3.87
N LEU A 62 1.55 -6.08 -3.69
CA LEU A 62 2.75 -6.47 -2.95
C LEU A 62 2.46 -6.74 -1.46
N CYS A 63 1.59 -5.97 -0.86
CA CYS A 63 1.28 -6.07 0.58
C CYS A 63 0.11 -7.01 0.90
N MET A 64 -0.61 -7.51 -0.10
CA MET A 64 -1.87 -8.24 0.06
C MET A 64 -1.75 -9.45 0.98
N ASP A 65 -0.74 -10.29 0.78
CA ASP A 65 -0.54 -11.49 1.59
C ASP A 65 -0.18 -11.15 3.04
N ALA A 66 0.72 -10.17 3.24
CA ALA A 66 1.08 -9.70 4.57
C ALA A 66 -0.14 -9.11 5.30
N GLN A 67 -0.98 -8.34 4.61
CA GLN A 67 -2.21 -7.79 5.17
C GLN A 67 -3.23 -8.88 5.52
N ASN A 68 -3.39 -9.89 4.70
CA ASN A 68 -4.27 -11.02 4.98
C ASN A 68 -3.84 -11.75 6.25
N MET A 69 -2.54 -11.93 6.46
CA MET A 69 -2.00 -12.54 7.67
C MET A 69 -2.20 -11.65 8.91
N CYS A 70 -2.00 -10.33 8.79
CA CYS A 70 -2.32 -9.38 9.84
C CYS A 70 -3.81 -9.43 10.24
N ASN A 71 -4.70 -9.48 9.26
CA ASN A 71 -6.14 -9.59 9.48
C ASN A 71 -6.51 -10.91 10.16
N ALA A 72 -5.89 -12.02 9.77
CA ALA A 72 -6.09 -13.31 10.39
C ALA A 72 -5.61 -13.33 11.86
N ALA A 73 -4.42 -12.80 12.13
CA ALA A 73 -3.87 -12.66 13.47
C ALA A 73 -4.74 -11.77 14.37
N ALA A 74 -5.22 -10.63 13.86
CA ALA A 74 -6.11 -9.73 14.59
C ALA A 74 -7.45 -10.38 14.94
N ARG A 75 -8.05 -11.13 14.01
CA ARG A 75 -9.29 -11.89 14.28
C ARG A 75 -9.06 -13.01 15.30
N ALA A 76 -7.95 -13.73 15.18
CA ALA A 76 -7.58 -14.78 16.13
C ALA A 76 -7.35 -14.20 17.54
N LEU A 77 -6.70 -13.02 17.62
CA LEU A 77 -6.50 -12.29 18.86
C LEU A 77 -7.82 -11.90 19.51
N ALA A 78 -8.76 -11.31 18.76
CA ALA A 78 -10.07 -10.95 19.26
C ALA A 78 -10.84 -12.17 19.79
N ASN A 79 -10.82 -13.29 19.05
CA ASN A 79 -11.45 -14.53 19.47
C ASN A 79 -10.78 -15.13 20.72
N ASN A 80 -9.43 -15.15 20.75
CA ASN A 80 -8.68 -15.64 21.91
C ASN A 80 -8.97 -14.80 23.15
N MET A 81 -9.00 -13.48 23.02
CA MET A 81 -9.38 -12.59 24.11
C MET A 81 -10.82 -12.84 24.59
N GLY A 82 -11.77 -13.07 23.68
CA GLY A 82 -13.15 -13.41 24.03
C GLY A 82 -13.24 -14.72 24.83
N ILE A 83 -12.53 -15.77 24.37
CA ILE A 83 -12.53 -17.09 25.03
C ILE A 83 -11.78 -17.05 26.36
N SER A 84 -10.66 -16.33 26.43
CA SER A 84 -9.81 -16.26 27.63
C SER A 84 -10.24 -15.19 28.64
N SER A 85 -11.22 -14.34 28.32
CA SER A 85 -11.67 -13.26 29.19
C SER A 85 -12.40 -13.74 30.45
N GLY A 86 -12.91 -14.97 30.47
CA GLY A 86 -13.57 -15.57 31.60
C GLY A 86 -13.51 -17.08 31.62
N PRO A 87 -13.73 -17.71 32.76
CA PRO A 87 -13.75 -19.16 32.87
C PRO A 87 -14.95 -19.74 32.11
N GLN A 88 -14.72 -20.85 31.43
CA GLN A 88 -15.79 -21.71 30.94
C GLN A 88 -16.24 -22.63 32.06
N VAL A 89 -17.55 -22.82 32.19
CA VAL A 89 -18.13 -23.55 33.29
C VAL A 89 -18.80 -24.80 32.79
N GLY A 90 -18.32 -25.94 33.26
CA GLY A 90 -18.96 -27.24 33.10
C GLY A 90 -19.90 -27.49 34.28
N VAL A 91 -21.18 -27.77 34.01
CA VAL A 91 -22.18 -28.02 35.04
C VAL A 91 -22.78 -29.41 34.90
N ASN A 92 -22.79 -30.18 35.97
CA ASN A 92 -23.47 -31.45 35.98
C ASN A 92 -25.01 -31.22 36.21
N ILE A 93 -25.76 -31.34 35.14
CA ILE A 93 -27.19 -31.03 35.08
C ILE A 93 -27.99 -31.90 36.08
N SER A 94 -27.58 -33.15 36.33
CA SER A 94 -28.27 -34.06 37.25
C SER A 94 -28.26 -33.56 38.70
N ARG A 95 -27.29 -32.73 39.05
CA ARG A 95 -27.08 -32.19 40.40
C ARG A 95 -27.65 -30.78 40.61
N LEU A 96 -28.25 -30.20 39.56
CA LEU A 96 -28.90 -28.90 39.70
C LEU A 96 -30.29 -28.99 40.29
N PRO A 97 -30.70 -28.04 41.16
CA PRO A 97 -32.07 -27.88 41.58
C PRO A 97 -32.98 -27.54 40.39
N THR A 98 -34.22 -28.00 40.45
CA THR A 98 -35.22 -27.64 39.44
C THR A 98 -35.53 -26.13 39.53
N GLY A 99 -35.35 -25.38 38.42
CA GLY A 99 -35.62 -23.94 38.35
C GLY A 99 -34.40 -23.03 38.58
N GLU A 100 -33.18 -23.58 38.80
CA GLU A 100 -31.96 -22.76 38.87
C GLU A 100 -31.54 -22.28 37.47
N ASP A 101 -31.39 -20.96 37.33
CA ASP A 101 -30.89 -20.37 36.10
C ASP A 101 -29.36 -20.39 36.10
N ILE A 102 -28.78 -21.26 35.26
CA ILE A 102 -27.33 -21.43 35.10
C ILE A 102 -26.72 -20.41 34.17
N THR A 103 -27.50 -19.65 33.40
CA THR A 103 -27.00 -18.67 32.44
C THR A 103 -26.62 -17.34 33.10
N GLN A 104 -27.13 -17.09 34.29
CA GLN A 104 -26.85 -15.86 35.05
C GLN A 104 -25.71 -16.08 36.03
N MET A 105 -24.52 -15.60 35.68
CA MET A 105 -23.36 -15.53 36.56
C MET A 105 -23.12 -14.09 36.98
N TYR A 106 -23.15 -13.83 38.28
CA TYR A 106 -22.87 -12.53 38.88
C TYR A 106 -21.94 -12.66 40.08
N PRO A 107 -21.20 -11.62 40.47
CA PRO A 107 -20.37 -11.64 41.67
C PRO A 107 -21.18 -12.03 42.91
N TRP A 108 -20.61 -12.90 43.73
CA TRP A 108 -21.24 -13.37 45.00
C TRP A 108 -22.45 -14.28 44.80
N LYS A 109 -22.70 -14.85 43.61
CA LYS A 109 -23.76 -15.85 43.41
C LYS A 109 -23.47 -17.10 44.25
N ILE A 110 -24.44 -17.53 45.02
CA ILE A 110 -24.41 -18.77 45.82
C ILE A 110 -25.10 -19.87 45.02
N TRP A 111 -24.36 -20.93 44.70
CA TRP A 111 -24.89 -22.07 44.00
C TRP A 111 -25.35 -23.14 44.96
N GLN A 112 -26.55 -23.68 44.78
CA GLN A 112 -27.06 -24.80 45.51
C GLN A 112 -27.08 -26.04 44.63
N PHE A 113 -26.64 -27.18 45.16
CA PHE A 113 -26.58 -28.43 44.43
C PHE A 113 -27.33 -29.52 45.18
N LYS A 114 -27.98 -30.44 44.43
CA LYS A 114 -28.58 -31.63 44.98
C LYS A 114 -27.46 -32.61 45.40
N GLN A 115 -27.69 -33.33 46.51
CA GLN A 115 -26.83 -34.40 46.92
C GLN A 115 -26.99 -35.58 45.92
N SER A 116 -25.88 -36.20 45.51
CA SER A 116 -25.93 -37.39 44.66
C SER A 116 -26.34 -38.60 45.50
N ASP A 117 -27.29 -39.37 45.00
CA ASP A 117 -27.73 -40.62 45.66
C ASP A 117 -26.74 -41.78 45.42
N TYR A 118 -25.78 -41.63 44.52
CA TYR A 118 -24.72 -42.56 44.19
C TYR A 118 -23.37 -41.95 44.52
N GLN A 119 -22.38 -42.82 44.79
CA GLN A 119 -20.97 -42.41 45.01
C GLN A 119 -20.33 -41.77 43.74
N ASP A 120 -21.01 -40.79 43.15
CA ASP A 120 -20.49 -40.01 42.04
C ASP A 120 -19.58 -38.91 42.61
N SER A 121 -18.26 -39.14 42.46
CA SER A 121 -17.22 -38.21 42.88
C SER A 121 -17.03 -37.02 41.94
N THR A 122 -17.83 -36.92 40.85
CA THR A 122 -17.75 -35.79 39.89
C THR A 122 -18.19 -34.51 40.56
N PRO A 123 -17.42 -33.43 40.46
CA PRO A 123 -17.81 -32.15 41.03
C PRO A 123 -19.10 -31.65 40.35
N PRO A 124 -20.02 -31.03 41.08
CA PRO A 124 -21.24 -30.49 40.49
C PRO A 124 -21.00 -29.37 39.51
N MET A 125 -19.87 -28.69 39.66
CA MET A 125 -19.44 -27.60 38.79
C MET A 125 -17.93 -27.65 38.63
N SER A 126 -17.43 -27.46 37.40
CA SER A 126 -16.02 -27.37 37.07
C SER A 126 -15.76 -26.08 36.31
N PHE A 127 -14.67 -25.40 36.66
CA PHE A 127 -14.26 -24.18 36.00
C PHE A 127 -13.02 -24.51 35.19
N PHE A 128 -13.08 -24.16 33.93
CA PHE A 128 -11.96 -24.28 33.01
C PHE A 128 -11.58 -22.89 32.49
N GLN A 129 -10.36 -22.46 32.75
CA GLN A 129 -9.85 -21.19 32.25
C GLN A 129 -8.96 -21.48 31.03
N PRO A 130 -9.39 -21.11 29.80
CA PRO A 130 -8.54 -21.18 28.63
C PRO A 130 -7.33 -20.28 28.76
N ASN A 131 -6.17 -20.76 28.32
CA ASN A 131 -4.96 -19.96 28.30
C ASN A 131 -5.04 -18.89 27.20
N SER A 132 -4.47 -17.74 27.50
CA SER A 132 -4.38 -16.66 26.52
C SER A 132 -3.10 -16.80 25.72
N ASN A 133 -3.21 -16.87 24.37
CA ASN A 133 -2.10 -16.84 23.43
C ASN A 133 -1.94 -15.44 22.79
N ALA A 134 -2.41 -14.40 23.48
CA ALA A 134 -2.45 -13.04 22.96
C ALA A 134 -1.05 -12.52 22.59
N ALA A 135 -0.03 -12.83 23.39
CA ALA A 135 1.34 -12.38 23.14
C ALA A 135 1.93 -13.00 21.84
N GLU A 136 1.68 -14.28 21.61
CA GLU A 136 2.12 -14.96 20.39
C GLU A 136 1.42 -14.41 19.14
N LEU A 137 0.11 -14.19 19.22
CA LEU A 137 -0.68 -13.62 18.12
C LEU A 137 -0.28 -12.18 17.80
N MET A 138 0.03 -11.36 18.82
CA MET A 138 0.62 -10.03 18.61
C MET A 138 1.99 -10.11 17.96
N GLY A 139 2.84 -11.07 18.35
CA GLY A 139 4.15 -11.29 17.71
C GLY A 139 4.02 -11.65 16.23
N VAL A 140 3.04 -12.47 15.86
CA VAL A 140 2.73 -12.79 14.45
C VAL A 140 2.27 -11.54 13.71
N PHE A 141 1.34 -10.76 14.29
CA PHE A 141 0.87 -9.51 13.72
C PHE A 141 2.02 -8.54 13.43
N ASP A 142 2.87 -8.29 14.42
CA ASP A 142 4.01 -7.38 14.28
C ASP A 142 5.02 -7.86 13.24
N ARG A 143 5.23 -9.18 13.14
CA ARG A 143 6.12 -9.77 12.12
C ARG A 143 5.61 -9.53 10.70
N PHE A 144 4.32 -9.76 10.44
CA PHE A 144 3.74 -9.52 9.12
C PHE A 144 3.63 -8.04 8.78
N MET A 145 3.43 -7.18 9.78
CA MET A 145 3.54 -5.73 9.59
C MET A 145 4.95 -5.32 9.16
N ALA A 146 5.98 -5.89 9.76
CA ALA A 146 7.37 -5.63 9.35
C ALA A 146 7.66 -6.15 7.93
N ILE A 147 7.15 -7.32 7.56
CA ILE A 147 7.26 -7.86 6.19
C ILE A 147 6.58 -6.92 5.19
N SER A 148 5.40 -6.37 5.52
CA SER A 148 4.73 -5.40 4.66
C SER A 148 5.57 -4.15 4.41
N ASP A 149 6.26 -3.63 5.44
CA ASP A 149 7.17 -2.50 5.33
C ASP A 149 8.38 -2.84 4.42
N GLU A 150 8.95 -4.04 4.56
CA GLU A 150 10.07 -4.51 3.74
C GLU A 150 9.67 -4.66 2.26
N VAL A 151 8.52 -5.28 1.99
CA VAL A 151 8.05 -5.56 0.62
C VAL A 151 7.60 -4.30 -0.10
N SER A 152 6.94 -3.38 0.60
CA SER A 152 6.55 -2.09 0.00
C SER A 152 7.73 -1.15 -0.22
N GLY A 153 8.84 -1.35 0.47
CA GLY A 153 9.98 -0.44 0.48
C GLY A 153 9.67 0.92 1.14
N ILE A 154 8.57 0.99 1.89
CA ILE A 154 8.12 2.19 2.62
C ILE A 154 8.16 1.90 4.13
N PRO A 155 9.33 1.91 4.75
CA PRO A 155 9.45 1.56 6.15
C PRO A 155 8.87 2.64 7.06
N ARG A 156 8.37 2.24 8.22
CA ARG A 156 7.65 3.10 9.20
C ARG A 156 8.46 4.28 9.71
N TYR A 157 9.79 4.21 9.72
CA TYR A 157 10.61 5.35 10.14
C TYR A 157 10.49 6.56 9.18
N MET A 158 10.08 6.35 7.93
CA MET A 158 9.77 7.46 7.01
C MET A 158 8.53 8.26 7.44
N THR A 159 7.63 7.64 8.20
CA THR A 159 6.44 8.29 8.75
C THR A 159 6.65 8.84 10.16
N GLY A 160 7.89 8.87 10.63
CA GLY A 160 8.26 9.45 11.93
C GLY A 160 8.24 8.48 13.12
N GLN A 161 8.06 7.18 12.89
CA GLN A 161 8.14 6.21 13.97
C GLN A 161 9.59 5.98 14.41
N HIS A 162 9.77 5.79 15.72
CA HIS A 162 11.10 5.56 16.30
C HIS A 162 11.64 4.18 15.89
N VAL A 163 12.90 4.16 15.44
CA VAL A 163 13.62 2.93 15.08
C VAL A 163 14.63 2.60 16.16
N PRO A 164 14.54 1.43 16.81
CA PRO A 164 15.58 0.98 17.73
C PRO A 164 16.89 0.66 16.97
N GLY A 165 18.02 0.92 17.59
CA GLY A 165 19.34 0.60 17.03
C GLY A 165 19.93 1.71 16.18
N ALA A 166 20.13 1.49 14.88
CA ALA A 166 20.80 2.42 13.96
C ALA A 166 20.15 3.82 13.88
N GLY A 167 18.86 3.94 14.18
CA GLY A 167 18.14 5.21 14.24
C GLY A 167 18.48 6.09 15.45
N ARG A 168 19.30 5.63 16.39
CA ARG A 168 19.70 6.41 17.58
C ARG A 168 20.78 7.45 17.30
N THR A 169 21.49 7.36 16.18
CA THR A 169 22.49 8.33 15.74
C THR A 169 21.99 9.09 14.52
N SER A 170 22.33 10.38 14.41
CA SER A 170 21.95 11.19 13.25
C SER A 170 22.51 10.63 11.94
N SER A 171 23.73 10.10 11.96
CA SER A 171 24.35 9.44 10.81
C SER A 171 23.63 8.14 10.43
N GLY A 172 23.28 7.30 11.40
CA GLY A 172 22.54 6.06 11.16
C GLY A 172 21.14 6.32 10.61
N LEU A 173 20.43 7.31 11.15
CA LEU A 173 19.11 7.71 10.65
C LEU A 173 19.19 8.27 9.21
N SER A 174 20.18 9.12 8.92
CA SER A 174 20.42 9.65 7.57
C SER A 174 20.69 8.52 6.56
N MET A 175 21.49 7.53 6.92
CA MET A 175 21.78 6.38 6.07
C MET A 175 20.52 5.51 5.82
N LEU A 176 19.70 5.28 6.85
CA LEU A 176 18.44 4.56 6.72
C LEU A 176 17.46 5.30 5.79
N MET A 177 17.32 6.62 5.97
CA MET A 177 16.46 7.45 5.12
C MET A 177 16.94 7.49 3.67
N SER A 178 18.24 7.57 3.44
CA SER A 178 18.81 7.52 2.09
C SER A 178 18.55 6.19 1.40
N ASN A 179 18.64 5.07 2.12
CA ASN A 179 18.36 3.75 1.55
C ASN A 179 16.86 3.55 1.23
N ALA A 180 15.97 3.95 2.13
CA ALA A 180 14.53 3.90 1.88
C ALA A 180 14.12 4.81 0.71
N GLY A 181 14.77 5.96 0.58
CA GLY A 181 14.54 6.88 -0.54
C GLY A 181 14.84 6.30 -1.92
N LYS A 182 15.66 5.25 -2.03
CA LYS A 182 15.98 4.63 -3.33
C LYS A 182 14.77 4.01 -4.02
N SER A 183 13.93 3.28 -3.29
CA SER A 183 12.70 2.67 -3.83
C SER A 183 11.75 3.74 -4.35
N ILE A 184 11.53 4.79 -3.56
CA ILE A 184 10.66 5.91 -3.95
C ILE A 184 11.24 6.68 -5.15
N LYS A 185 12.55 6.91 -5.19
CA LYS A 185 13.23 7.53 -6.34
C LYS A 185 13.03 6.72 -7.61
N GLN A 186 13.04 5.39 -7.53
CA GLN A 186 12.77 4.53 -8.67
C GLN A 186 11.34 4.68 -9.18
N VAL A 187 10.36 4.74 -8.27
CA VAL A 187 8.94 4.96 -8.64
C VAL A 187 8.77 6.33 -9.31
N ILE A 188 9.37 7.37 -8.75
CA ILE A 188 9.32 8.72 -9.34
C ILE A 188 9.99 8.71 -10.73
N SER A 189 11.12 8.05 -10.88
CA SER A 189 11.80 7.90 -12.17
C SER A 189 10.94 7.17 -13.21
N ASN A 190 10.18 6.15 -12.78
CA ASN A 190 9.23 5.47 -13.66
C ASN A 190 8.11 6.43 -14.11
N ILE A 191 7.56 7.23 -13.20
CA ILE A 191 6.54 8.25 -13.52
C ILE A 191 7.10 9.30 -14.47
N ASP A 192 8.30 9.82 -14.19
CA ASP A 192 8.96 10.82 -15.02
C ASP A 192 9.17 10.31 -16.45
N HIS A 193 9.64 9.08 -16.60
CA HIS A 193 9.96 8.50 -17.90
C HIS A 193 8.71 8.07 -18.68
N ASP A 194 7.73 7.43 -18.00
CA ASP A 194 6.61 6.79 -18.69
C ASP A 194 5.41 7.73 -18.86
N VAL A 195 5.26 8.73 -17.99
CA VAL A 195 4.11 9.63 -17.97
C VAL A 195 4.51 11.07 -18.27
N MET A 196 5.38 11.66 -17.43
CA MET A 196 5.65 13.10 -17.50
C MET A 196 6.37 13.49 -18.78
N ARG A 197 7.45 12.81 -19.11
CA ARG A 197 8.24 13.10 -20.32
C ARG A 197 7.41 12.97 -21.59
N PRO A 198 6.77 11.84 -21.91
CA PRO A 198 6.00 11.70 -23.16
C PRO A 198 4.77 12.61 -23.21
N MET A 199 4.16 12.94 -22.05
CA MET A 199 3.08 13.91 -21.98
C MET A 199 3.56 15.32 -22.34
N LEU A 200 4.69 15.76 -21.76
CA LEU A 200 5.26 17.08 -22.03
C LEU A 200 5.78 17.16 -23.47
N GLU A 201 6.40 16.12 -24.03
CA GLU A 201 6.81 16.07 -25.43
C GLU A 201 5.60 16.23 -26.38
N ARG A 202 4.49 15.58 -26.06
CA ARG A 202 3.27 15.70 -26.86
C ARG A 202 2.66 17.12 -26.75
N GLN A 203 2.65 17.69 -25.55
CA GLN A 203 2.18 19.06 -25.34
C GLN A 203 3.07 20.08 -26.07
N TYR A 204 4.38 19.88 -26.02
CA TYR A 204 5.31 20.74 -26.76
C TYR A 204 5.07 20.69 -28.27
N GLN A 205 4.90 19.49 -28.85
CA GLN A 205 4.59 19.32 -30.26
C GLN A 205 3.25 19.95 -30.65
N ARG A 206 2.25 19.86 -29.78
CA ARG A 206 0.97 20.56 -29.98
C ARG A 206 1.17 22.08 -29.98
N ASN A 207 1.95 22.59 -29.06
CA ASN A 207 2.24 24.02 -28.98
C ASN A 207 3.00 24.49 -30.22
N LEU A 208 4.02 23.75 -30.69
CA LEU A 208 4.72 24.06 -31.95
C LEU A 208 3.78 24.13 -33.17
N ARG A 209 2.69 23.35 -33.17
CA ARG A 209 1.76 23.29 -34.30
C ARG A 209 0.68 24.35 -34.26
N TYR A 210 0.25 24.75 -33.08
CA TYR A 210 -0.95 25.57 -32.88
C TYR A 210 -0.70 26.88 -32.14
N SER A 211 0.50 27.13 -31.63
CA SER A 211 0.85 28.38 -30.97
C SER A 211 1.50 29.34 -31.95
N ASP A 212 1.14 30.60 -31.87
CA ASP A 212 1.75 31.69 -32.64
C ASP A 212 2.97 32.29 -31.91
N ASP A 213 3.38 31.72 -30.78
CA ASP A 213 4.49 32.23 -29.97
C ASP A 213 5.85 31.86 -30.62
N PRO A 214 6.62 32.85 -31.09
CA PRO A 214 7.91 32.62 -31.74
C PRO A 214 8.98 32.04 -30.81
N ASP A 215 8.84 32.25 -29.48
CA ASP A 215 9.81 31.79 -28.49
C ASP A 215 9.73 30.25 -28.26
N LEU A 216 8.67 29.62 -28.76
CA LEU A 216 8.51 28.15 -28.69
C LEU A 216 9.26 27.41 -29.79
N ILE A 217 9.75 28.09 -30.81
CA ILE A 217 10.40 27.47 -31.96
C ILE A 217 11.86 27.17 -31.58
N GLY A 218 12.19 25.89 -31.40
CA GLY A 218 13.57 25.46 -31.12
C GLY A 218 13.70 23.94 -31.13
N ASP A 219 14.94 23.47 -31.30
CA ASP A 219 15.30 22.08 -31.10
C ASP A 219 15.60 21.87 -29.63
N VAL A 220 14.56 21.49 -28.85
CA VAL A 220 14.64 21.30 -27.39
C VAL A 220 14.43 19.85 -27.02
N GLN A 221 15.23 19.38 -26.10
CA GLN A 221 15.05 18.09 -25.47
C GLN A 221 14.26 18.28 -24.18
N ILE A 222 13.11 17.62 -24.09
CA ILE A 222 12.29 17.65 -22.88
C ILE A 222 12.78 16.59 -21.91
N VAL A 223 13.16 17.04 -20.71
CA VAL A 223 13.65 16.18 -19.64
C VAL A 223 12.77 16.37 -18.41
N ALA A 224 12.14 15.31 -17.95
CA ALA A 224 11.46 15.32 -16.67
C ALA A 224 12.51 15.23 -15.55
N THR A 225 12.49 16.20 -14.62
CA THR A 225 13.52 16.35 -13.58
C THR A 225 13.04 15.98 -12.18
N GLY A 226 11.88 15.34 -12.03
CA GLY A 226 11.30 15.01 -10.74
C GLY A 226 12.23 14.18 -9.85
N ALA A 227 12.73 13.05 -10.37
CA ALA A 227 13.71 12.21 -9.66
C ALA A 227 15.05 12.93 -9.46
N MET A 228 15.53 13.64 -10.47
CA MET A 228 16.78 14.40 -10.39
C MET A 228 16.71 15.55 -9.39
N SER A 229 15.57 16.26 -9.32
CA SER A 229 15.39 17.35 -8.35
C SER A 229 15.48 16.88 -6.90
N LEU A 230 15.01 15.67 -6.62
CA LEU A 230 15.13 15.06 -5.29
C LEU A 230 16.60 14.75 -4.95
N VAL A 231 17.36 14.20 -5.89
CA VAL A 231 18.79 13.91 -5.70
C VAL A 231 19.59 15.20 -5.49
N VAL A 232 19.30 16.24 -6.27
CA VAL A 232 19.96 17.54 -6.13
C VAL A 232 19.64 18.16 -4.78
N LYS A 233 18.38 18.19 -4.35
CA LYS A 233 17.98 18.72 -3.04
C LYS A 233 18.60 17.96 -1.88
N GLU A 234 18.72 16.63 -2.00
CA GLU A 234 19.39 15.81 -0.99
C GLU A 234 20.88 16.15 -0.90
N ALA A 235 21.58 16.25 -2.05
CA ALA A 235 22.98 16.65 -2.10
C ALA A 235 23.19 18.08 -1.57
N GLU A 236 22.31 19.02 -1.87
CA GLU A 236 22.35 20.37 -1.33
C GLU A 236 22.12 20.38 0.18
N SER A 237 21.20 19.57 0.70
CA SER A 237 20.95 19.45 2.14
C SER A 237 22.18 18.95 2.87
N VAL A 238 22.85 17.91 2.34
CA VAL A 238 24.09 17.38 2.90
C VAL A 238 25.19 18.46 2.90
N ARG A 239 25.40 19.13 1.78
CA ARG A 239 26.41 20.23 1.66
C ARG A 239 26.12 21.39 2.61
N LYS A 240 24.86 21.78 2.77
CA LYS A 240 24.43 22.81 3.72
C LYS A 240 24.72 22.40 5.15
N THR A 241 24.50 21.15 5.50
CA THR A 241 24.79 20.61 6.83
C THR A 241 26.28 20.55 7.10
N GLU A 242 27.10 20.12 6.13
CA GLU A 242 28.57 20.15 6.24
C GLU A 242 29.10 21.55 6.35
N PHE A 243 28.59 22.49 5.57
CA PHE A 243 28.98 23.91 5.65
C PHE A 243 28.65 24.50 7.02
N LEU A 244 27.44 24.26 7.55
CA LEU A 244 27.06 24.70 8.89
C LEU A 244 27.99 24.12 9.97
N ARG A 245 28.36 22.86 9.83
CA ARG A 245 29.30 22.21 10.74
C ARG A 245 30.69 22.88 10.72
N LEU A 246 31.22 23.13 9.53
CA LEU A 246 32.50 23.82 9.35
C LEU A 246 32.47 25.24 9.94
N VAL A 247 31.36 25.96 9.75
CA VAL A 247 31.21 27.31 10.32
C VAL A 247 31.12 27.28 11.85
N LEU A 248 30.45 26.28 12.44
CA LEU A 248 30.33 26.13 13.89
C LEU A 248 31.60 25.59 14.54
N GLU A 249 32.43 24.84 13.83
CA GLU A 249 33.73 24.31 14.30
C GLU A 249 34.88 25.26 14.03
N SER A 250 34.68 26.34 13.27
CA SER A 250 35.73 27.37 13.05
C SER A 250 35.83 28.28 14.27
N PRO A 251 36.96 28.28 15.01
CA PRO A 251 37.16 29.22 16.08
C PRO A 251 37.31 30.63 15.50
N VAL A 252 36.48 31.57 15.95
CA VAL A 252 36.62 33.00 15.70
C VAL A 252 37.76 33.54 16.56
#